data_149ea9f1ba931a71fd3791739945a172
#
_entry.id   149ea9f1ba931a71fd3791739945a172
#
_cell.length_a   1.000
_cell.length_b   1.000
_cell.length_c   1.000
_cell.angle_alpha   90.00
_cell.angle_beta   90.00
_cell.angle_gamma   90.00
#
_symmetry.space_group_name_H-M   'P 1'
#
loop_
_entity.id
_entity.type
_entity.pdbx_description
1 polymer ?
#
loop_
_entity_poly.entity_id
_entity_poly.type
_entity_poly.pdbx_seq_one_letter_code
_entity_poly.pdbx_strand_id
1 'polypeptide(L)'
;MVIETHDLTKVYEAAFRGQDVHALKKLNLEILSGEIFAYLGPNGSGKTTTIKLLLGLIFPTSGSIQILGSKDTGSAAIRKKIGYLPEGAYYPDFLKGEEVLRFYGHLYGLSGAELTRRIDKTLETVGMARARKRLVRGYSKGMRQRIGLAQALLNDPQILILDEPTTGLDPIARKEIRDILANLRDQGKTLLISSHELLEVELISDRVGILSEGELQMSGSLDELLTNREVMISVVDAPAEALAKLAAAGIQVEDRVENRVALRVPDTLNVYQALEMCRAQNLPLQSIAPRRETLEELFVRVIGAAEKKGS
;
A
#
# COMPACT_ATOMS: atom_id res chain seq x y z
N MET A 1 -8.63 -16.89 2.79
CA MET A 1 -8.78 -15.54 2.25
C MET A 1 -9.85 -14.79 3.02
N VAL A 2 -9.72 -13.48 3.13
CA VAL A 2 -10.73 -12.64 3.82
C VAL A 2 -11.47 -11.71 2.86
N ILE A 3 -10.83 -11.34 1.72
CA ILE A 3 -11.46 -10.62 0.60
C ILE A 3 -11.09 -11.34 -0.68
N GLU A 4 -12.09 -11.61 -1.52
CA GLU A 4 -11.94 -12.23 -2.84
C GLU A 4 -12.86 -11.52 -3.82
N THR A 5 -12.37 -11.28 -5.03
CA THR A 5 -13.19 -10.77 -6.14
C THR A 5 -13.01 -11.67 -7.36
N HIS A 6 -14.10 -11.92 -8.08
CA HIS A 6 -14.10 -12.76 -9.27
C HIS A 6 -14.69 -11.98 -10.45
N ASP A 7 -13.86 -11.71 -11.45
CA ASP A 7 -14.20 -10.96 -12.67
C ASP A 7 -14.97 -9.66 -12.39
N LEU A 8 -14.61 -9.00 -11.26
CA LEU A 8 -15.32 -7.84 -10.78
C LEU A 8 -15.21 -6.67 -11.75
N THR A 9 -16.35 -6.25 -12.29
CA THR A 9 -16.43 -5.22 -13.31
C THR A 9 -17.35 -4.09 -12.83
N LYS A 10 -16.92 -2.84 -13.06
CA LYS A 10 -17.74 -1.66 -12.82
C LYS A 10 -17.65 -0.70 -14.00
N VAL A 11 -18.81 -0.47 -14.60
CA VAL A 11 -19.01 0.54 -15.65
C VAL A 11 -19.91 1.62 -15.08
N TYR A 12 -19.53 2.88 -15.30
CA TYR A 12 -20.37 4.03 -15.07
C TYR A 12 -20.90 4.51 -16.44
N GLU A 13 -22.20 4.36 -16.60
CA GLU A 13 -22.89 4.80 -17.82
C GLU A 13 -22.88 6.33 -17.94
N ALA A 14 -22.61 6.83 -19.12
CA ALA A 14 -22.62 8.27 -19.38
C ALA A 14 -24.05 8.81 -19.40
N ALA A 15 -24.31 9.85 -18.60
CA ALA A 15 -25.65 10.45 -18.46
C ALA A 15 -26.21 11.10 -19.73
N PHE A 16 -25.40 11.53 -20.70
CA PHE A 16 -25.79 12.12 -21.99
C PHE A 16 -24.58 12.14 -22.94
N ARG A 17 -24.69 11.61 -24.18
CA ARG A 17 -23.70 11.68 -25.28
C ARG A 17 -22.20 11.50 -24.89
N GLY A 18 -21.88 11.06 -23.68
CA GLY A 18 -20.54 10.75 -23.24
C GLY A 18 -20.17 9.30 -23.55
N GLN A 19 -18.92 8.91 -23.24
CA GLN A 19 -18.50 7.51 -23.28
C GLN A 19 -18.64 6.89 -21.89
N ASP A 20 -19.03 5.62 -21.85
CA ASP A 20 -19.06 4.84 -20.61
C ASP A 20 -17.66 4.74 -20.01
N VAL A 21 -17.57 4.88 -18.70
CA VAL A 21 -16.30 4.78 -18.00
C VAL A 21 -16.18 3.39 -17.39
N HIS A 22 -15.29 2.58 -17.94
CA HIS A 22 -14.93 1.27 -17.39
C HIS A 22 -13.96 1.44 -16.22
N ALA A 23 -14.50 1.65 -15.03
CA ALA A 23 -13.70 1.90 -13.84
C ALA A 23 -12.99 0.63 -13.31
N LEU A 24 -13.57 -0.55 -13.54
CA LEU A 24 -12.95 -1.85 -13.28
C LEU A 24 -13.30 -2.84 -14.39
N LYS A 25 -12.30 -3.64 -14.79
CA LYS A 25 -12.38 -4.61 -15.88
C LYS A 25 -11.92 -5.98 -15.37
N LYS A 26 -12.86 -6.85 -15.01
CA LYS A 26 -12.60 -8.24 -14.56
C LYS A 26 -11.54 -8.34 -13.45
N LEU A 27 -11.62 -7.49 -12.43
CA LEU A 27 -10.69 -7.50 -11.31
C LEU A 27 -10.81 -8.81 -10.52
N ASN A 28 -9.69 -9.54 -10.42
CA ASN A 28 -9.52 -10.70 -9.57
C ASN A 28 -8.51 -10.35 -8.49
N LEU A 29 -8.98 -10.13 -7.27
CA LEU A 29 -8.19 -9.68 -6.12
C LEU A 29 -8.36 -10.67 -4.97
N GLU A 30 -7.26 -11.03 -4.33
CA GLU A 30 -7.23 -11.93 -3.18
C GLU A 30 -6.41 -11.31 -2.05
N ILE A 31 -7.04 -11.15 -0.87
CA ILE A 31 -6.38 -10.64 0.33
C ILE A 31 -6.45 -11.73 1.42
N LEU A 32 -5.28 -12.03 2.00
CA LEU A 32 -5.13 -13.05 3.01
C LEU A 32 -5.45 -12.50 4.42
N SER A 33 -5.72 -13.40 5.36
CA SER A 33 -5.95 -13.01 6.75
C SER A 33 -4.64 -12.57 7.43
N GLY A 34 -4.67 -11.44 8.14
CA GLY A 34 -3.55 -10.98 8.95
C GLY A 34 -2.42 -10.35 8.17
N GLU A 35 -2.63 -9.93 6.93
CA GLU A 35 -1.65 -9.22 6.12
C GLU A 35 -1.97 -7.73 5.98
N ILE A 36 -0.96 -6.94 5.65
CA ILE A 36 -1.11 -5.61 5.05
C ILE A 36 -1.00 -5.76 3.54
N PHE A 37 -2.12 -5.61 2.85
CA PHE A 37 -2.17 -5.59 1.40
C PHE A 37 -2.24 -4.15 0.90
N ALA A 38 -1.24 -3.73 0.12
CA ALA A 38 -1.24 -2.41 -0.50
C ALA A 38 -1.82 -2.45 -1.91
N TYR A 39 -2.77 -1.58 -2.17
CA TYR A 39 -3.45 -1.43 -3.45
C TYR A 39 -2.99 -0.16 -4.15
N LEU A 40 -2.13 -0.31 -5.13
CA LEU A 40 -1.37 0.74 -5.78
C LEU A 40 -1.93 1.04 -7.17
N GLY A 41 -1.71 2.26 -7.64
CA GLY A 41 -2.07 2.66 -8.98
C GLY A 41 -2.14 4.17 -9.13
N PRO A 42 -2.06 4.71 -10.37
CA PRO A 42 -2.23 6.14 -10.62
C PRO A 42 -3.65 6.61 -10.28
N ASN A 43 -3.85 7.92 -10.28
CA ASN A 43 -5.18 8.48 -10.13
C ASN A 43 -6.08 8.02 -11.29
N GLY A 44 -7.34 7.66 -10.98
CA GLY A 44 -8.27 7.12 -11.96
C GLY A 44 -8.11 5.64 -12.30
N SER A 45 -7.14 4.93 -11.71
CA SER A 45 -6.94 3.49 -11.98
C SER A 45 -8.07 2.58 -11.47
N GLY A 46 -8.97 3.07 -10.59
CA GLY A 46 -10.10 2.30 -10.06
C GLY A 46 -10.01 1.96 -8.56
N LYS A 47 -8.95 2.38 -7.83
CA LYS A 47 -8.77 2.09 -6.39
C LYS A 47 -9.98 2.45 -5.54
N THR A 48 -10.41 3.70 -5.60
CA THR A 48 -11.58 4.18 -4.82
C THR A 48 -12.88 3.49 -5.25
N THR A 49 -13.01 3.11 -6.52
CA THR A 49 -14.15 2.32 -7.01
C THR A 49 -14.14 0.93 -6.38
N THR A 50 -13.00 0.27 -6.33
CA THR A 50 -12.83 -1.03 -5.65
C THR A 50 -13.20 -0.92 -4.18
N ILE A 51 -12.66 0.07 -3.47
CA ILE A 51 -12.99 0.32 -2.05
C ILE A 51 -14.49 0.49 -1.85
N LYS A 52 -15.17 1.31 -2.66
CA LYS A 52 -16.62 1.52 -2.56
C LYS A 52 -17.42 0.25 -2.80
N LEU A 53 -16.98 -0.60 -3.73
CA LEU A 53 -17.60 -1.92 -3.98
C LEU A 53 -17.41 -2.86 -2.79
N LEU A 54 -16.21 -2.95 -2.22
CA LEU A 54 -15.92 -3.76 -1.03
C LEU A 54 -16.73 -3.32 0.19
N LEU A 55 -16.98 -2.02 0.34
CA LEU A 55 -17.80 -1.46 1.42
C LEU A 55 -19.31 -1.60 1.16
N GLY A 56 -19.71 -2.10 -0.02
CA GLY A 56 -21.13 -2.18 -0.41
C GLY A 56 -21.78 -0.80 -0.53
N LEU A 57 -21.01 0.25 -0.85
CA LEU A 57 -21.53 1.60 -1.11
C LEU A 57 -22.03 1.76 -2.54
N ILE A 58 -21.52 0.95 -3.46
CA ILE A 58 -21.96 0.83 -4.84
C ILE A 58 -22.01 -0.66 -5.22
N PHE A 59 -22.73 -1.00 -6.29
CA PHE A 59 -22.88 -2.37 -6.77
C PHE A 59 -22.05 -2.61 -8.02
N PRO A 60 -21.53 -3.83 -8.23
CA PRO A 60 -20.82 -4.19 -9.45
C PRO A 60 -21.76 -4.21 -10.65
N THR A 61 -21.23 -3.98 -11.85
CA THR A 61 -21.94 -4.21 -13.11
C THR A 61 -21.97 -5.70 -13.44
N SER A 62 -20.87 -6.42 -13.17
CA SER A 62 -20.79 -7.88 -13.25
C SER A 62 -19.67 -8.41 -12.36
N GLY A 63 -19.58 -9.72 -12.22
CA GLY A 63 -18.66 -10.39 -11.31
C GLY A 63 -19.21 -10.48 -9.88
N SER A 64 -18.34 -10.87 -8.94
CA SER A 64 -18.75 -11.05 -7.55
C SER A 64 -17.66 -10.65 -6.57
N ILE A 65 -18.09 -10.38 -5.33
CA ILE A 65 -17.23 -10.07 -4.18
C ILE A 65 -17.58 -11.03 -3.07
N GLN A 66 -16.57 -11.52 -2.37
CA GLN A 66 -16.75 -12.32 -1.16
C GLN A 66 -15.87 -11.73 -0.05
N ILE A 67 -16.47 -11.47 1.12
CA ILE A 67 -15.76 -10.95 2.30
C ILE A 67 -16.08 -11.85 3.49
N LEU A 68 -15.03 -12.38 4.12
CA LEU A 68 -15.13 -13.33 5.24
C LEU A 68 -16.07 -14.51 4.94
N GLY A 69 -16.00 -15.02 3.70
CA GLY A 69 -16.84 -16.11 3.21
C GLY A 69 -18.27 -15.72 2.81
N SER A 70 -18.67 -14.45 2.98
CA SER A 70 -19.99 -13.95 2.61
C SER A 70 -20.00 -13.25 1.27
N LYS A 71 -20.97 -13.54 0.42
CA LYS A 71 -21.25 -12.81 -0.83
C LYS A 71 -22.13 -11.57 -0.61
N ASP A 72 -22.80 -11.46 0.51
CA ASP A 72 -23.60 -10.28 0.89
C ASP A 72 -22.72 -9.25 1.61
N THR A 73 -21.93 -8.52 0.84
CA THR A 73 -21.00 -7.47 1.34
C THR A 73 -21.76 -6.26 1.92
N GLY A 74 -23.03 -6.07 1.51
CA GLY A 74 -23.91 -5.00 2.01
C GLY A 74 -24.56 -5.28 3.35
N SER A 75 -24.46 -6.50 3.89
CA SER A 75 -25.09 -6.85 5.15
C SER A 75 -24.51 -6.13 6.35
N ALA A 76 -25.36 -5.79 7.33
CA ALA A 76 -24.91 -5.17 8.58
C ALA A 76 -23.90 -6.06 9.34
N ALA A 77 -24.01 -7.39 9.21
CA ALA A 77 -23.11 -8.34 9.85
C ALA A 77 -21.67 -8.24 9.28
N ILE A 78 -21.53 -8.08 7.96
CA ILE A 78 -20.22 -7.90 7.31
C ILE A 78 -19.67 -6.49 7.57
N ARG A 79 -20.51 -5.44 7.43
CA ARG A 79 -20.07 -4.05 7.69
C ARG A 79 -19.53 -3.85 9.11
N LYS A 80 -20.10 -4.54 10.11
CA LYS A 80 -19.59 -4.49 11.50
C LYS A 80 -18.19 -5.07 11.64
N LYS A 81 -17.73 -5.91 10.72
CA LYS A 81 -16.40 -6.52 10.71
C LYS A 81 -15.37 -5.74 9.93
N ILE A 82 -15.77 -4.63 9.29
CA ILE A 82 -14.93 -3.76 8.48
C ILE A 82 -14.85 -2.40 9.16
N GLY A 83 -13.62 -1.93 9.38
CA GLY A 83 -13.32 -0.54 9.72
C GLY A 83 -12.90 0.22 8.47
N TYR A 84 -13.37 1.43 8.28
CA TYR A 84 -13.05 2.25 7.12
C TYR A 84 -12.52 3.62 7.51
N LEU A 85 -11.38 3.98 6.95
CA LEU A 85 -10.80 5.33 7.00
C LEU A 85 -10.81 5.90 5.58
N PRO A 86 -11.68 6.87 5.26
CA PRO A 86 -11.68 7.53 3.97
C PRO A 86 -10.49 8.50 3.83
N GLU A 87 -10.11 8.79 2.59
CA GLU A 87 -9.22 9.91 2.30
C GLU A 87 -9.86 11.22 2.81
N GLY A 88 -9.10 11.99 3.63
CA GLY A 88 -9.58 13.27 4.14
C GLY A 88 -10.77 13.18 5.10
N ALA A 89 -10.70 12.29 6.10
CA ALA A 89 -11.73 12.19 7.12
C ALA A 89 -12.06 13.56 7.76
N TYR A 90 -13.30 14.00 7.58
CA TYR A 90 -13.80 15.29 8.09
C TYR A 90 -14.59 15.07 9.37
N TYR A 91 -14.22 15.81 10.41
CA TYR A 91 -14.92 15.81 11.70
C TYR A 91 -15.33 17.23 12.07
N PRO A 92 -16.47 17.45 12.74
CA PRO A 92 -16.87 18.76 13.19
C PRO A 92 -15.82 19.38 14.12
N ASP A 93 -15.34 20.54 13.76
CA ASP A 93 -14.23 21.24 14.42
C ASP A 93 -14.52 21.63 15.88
N PHE A 94 -15.81 21.73 16.25
CA PHE A 94 -16.27 22.09 17.59
C PHE A 94 -16.40 20.90 18.55
N LEU A 95 -16.21 19.66 18.06
CA LEU A 95 -16.21 18.47 18.91
C LEU A 95 -14.80 18.17 19.46
N LYS A 96 -14.75 17.53 20.61
CA LYS A 96 -13.53 16.92 21.14
C LYS A 96 -13.31 15.55 20.51
N GLY A 97 -12.06 15.06 20.51
CA GLY A 97 -11.76 13.74 19.94
C GLY A 97 -12.59 12.60 20.55
N GLU A 98 -12.78 12.60 21.88
CA GLU A 98 -13.64 11.59 22.53
C GLU A 98 -15.12 11.74 22.18
N GLU A 99 -15.60 12.94 21.89
CA GLU A 99 -16.98 13.20 21.50
C GLU A 99 -17.25 12.68 20.07
N VAL A 100 -16.26 12.85 19.15
CA VAL A 100 -16.29 12.22 17.82
C VAL A 100 -16.43 10.70 17.94
N LEU A 101 -15.56 10.07 18.73
CA LEU A 101 -15.62 8.61 18.90
C LEU A 101 -16.89 8.16 19.58
N ARG A 102 -17.42 8.92 20.53
CA ARG A 102 -18.71 8.63 21.18
C ARG A 102 -19.86 8.68 20.19
N PHE A 103 -19.89 9.69 19.31
CA PHE A 103 -20.89 9.79 18.26
C PHE A 103 -20.89 8.55 17.34
N TYR A 104 -19.72 8.15 16.82
CA TYR A 104 -19.62 6.96 15.97
C TYR A 104 -19.91 5.67 16.74
N GLY A 105 -19.52 5.58 18.01
CA GLY A 105 -19.84 4.42 18.84
C GLY A 105 -21.34 4.21 19.01
N HIS A 106 -22.09 5.29 19.19
CA HIS A 106 -23.57 5.19 19.23
C HIS A 106 -24.14 4.70 17.89
N LEU A 107 -23.58 5.13 16.73
CA LEU A 107 -24.01 4.62 15.42
C LEU A 107 -23.73 3.11 15.26
N TYR A 108 -22.70 2.59 15.92
CA TYR A 108 -22.42 1.15 15.97
C TYR A 108 -23.31 0.41 16.98
N GLY A 109 -24.15 1.11 17.74
CA GLY A 109 -25.00 0.55 18.79
C GLY A 109 -24.28 0.34 20.13
N LEU A 110 -23.08 0.87 20.29
CA LEU A 110 -22.33 0.84 21.56
C LEU A 110 -22.86 1.88 22.54
N SER A 111 -22.91 1.55 23.83
CA SER A 111 -23.36 2.47 24.86
C SER A 111 -22.73 2.16 26.24
N GLY A 112 -22.93 3.04 27.21
CA GLY A 112 -22.52 2.84 28.60
C GLY A 112 -21.03 2.56 28.78
N ALA A 113 -20.71 1.63 29.68
CA ALA A 113 -19.34 1.26 30.03
C ALA A 113 -18.57 0.63 28.86
N GLU A 114 -19.25 -0.14 28.01
CA GLU A 114 -18.60 -0.75 26.83
C GLU A 114 -18.10 0.30 25.84
N LEU A 115 -18.93 1.31 25.54
CA LEU A 115 -18.53 2.42 24.68
C LEU A 115 -17.31 3.16 25.25
N THR A 116 -17.34 3.44 26.55
CA THR A 116 -16.20 4.14 27.21
C THR A 116 -14.93 3.30 27.11
N ARG A 117 -15.00 2.01 27.42
CA ARG A 117 -13.86 1.07 27.30
C ARG A 117 -13.29 1.04 25.88
N ARG A 118 -14.16 1.00 24.87
CA ARG A 118 -13.75 0.98 23.45
C ARG A 118 -13.07 2.28 23.05
N ILE A 119 -13.60 3.44 23.48
CA ILE A 119 -12.98 4.75 23.23
C ILE A 119 -11.61 4.80 23.87
N ASP A 120 -11.47 4.39 25.13
CA ASP A 120 -10.18 4.41 25.83
C ASP A 120 -9.16 3.54 25.09
N LYS A 121 -9.52 2.28 24.78
CA LYS A 121 -8.65 1.36 24.04
C LYS A 121 -8.22 1.92 22.69
N THR A 122 -9.14 2.47 21.88
CA THR A 122 -8.80 2.99 20.56
C THR A 122 -7.93 4.24 20.63
N LEU A 123 -8.20 5.14 21.59
CA LEU A 123 -7.36 6.33 21.80
C LEU A 123 -5.94 5.99 22.26
N GLU A 124 -5.78 4.96 23.08
CA GLU A 124 -4.47 4.44 23.47
C GLU A 124 -3.76 3.84 22.26
N THR A 125 -4.43 2.97 21.48
CA THR A 125 -3.87 2.34 20.27
C THR A 125 -3.33 3.36 19.29
N VAL A 126 -4.02 4.48 19.08
CA VAL A 126 -3.59 5.52 18.12
C VAL A 126 -2.77 6.65 18.76
N GLY A 127 -2.39 6.54 20.03
CA GLY A 127 -1.58 7.53 20.74
C GLY A 127 -2.28 8.87 20.99
N MET A 128 -3.63 8.89 21.04
CA MET A 128 -4.43 10.11 21.20
C MET A 128 -5.06 10.29 22.59
N ALA A 129 -4.71 9.42 23.56
CA ALA A 129 -5.28 9.46 24.91
C ALA A 129 -5.13 10.83 25.59
N ARG A 130 -3.94 11.46 25.48
CA ARG A 130 -3.67 12.79 26.09
C ARG A 130 -4.42 13.93 25.40
N ALA A 131 -4.74 13.80 24.12
CA ALA A 131 -5.41 14.83 23.32
C ALA A 131 -6.94 14.69 23.29
N ARG A 132 -7.51 13.65 23.93
CA ARG A 132 -8.92 13.28 23.84
C ARG A 132 -9.92 14.41 24.09
N LYS A 133 -9.59 15.32 25.04
CA LYS A 133 -10.44 16.46 25.45
C LYS A 133 -10.19 17.74 24.66
N ARG A 134 -9.18 17.75 23.76
CA ARG A 134 -8.88 18.88 22.88
C ARG A 134 -9.88 18.93 21.74
N LEU A 135 -10.31 20.12 21.33
CA LEU A 135 -11.18 20.31 20.16
C LEU A 135 -10.48 19.91 18.85
N VAL A 136 -11.22 19.32 17.94
CA VAL A 136 -10.72 18.85 16.62
C VAL A 136 -10.14 20.00 15.80
N ARG A 137 -10.67 21.22 15.90
CA ARG A 137 -10.09 22.40 15.23
C ARG A 137 -8.62 22.65 15.60
N GLY A 138 -8.20 22.22 16.77
CA GLY A 138 -6.83 22.35 17.25
C GLY A 138 -5.94 21.15 16.91
N TYR A 139 -6.42 20.15 16.17
CA TYR A 139 -5.64 18.99 15.77
C TYR A 139 -4.79 19.28 14.53
N SER A 140 -3.56 18.76 14.52
CA SER A 140 -2.77 18.66 13.28
C SER A 140 -3.43 17.68 12.31
N LYS A 141 -2.98 17.66 11.04
CA LYS A 141 -3.45 16.68 10.06
C LYS A 141 -3.20 15.24 10.54
N GLY A 142 -2.01 14.94 11.10
CA GLY A 142 -1.70 13.63 11.67
C GLY A 142 -2.59 13.27 12.87
N MET A 143 -2.94 14.22 13.74
CA MET A 143 -3.89 13.97 14.82
C MET A 143 -5.31 13.67 14.31
N ARG A 144 -5.77 14.38 13.27
CA ARG A 144 -7.06 14.09 12.62
C ARG A 144 -7.07 12.71 12.00
N GLN A 145 -5.98 12.33 11.34
CA GLN A 145 -5.81 10.98 10.75
C GLN A 145 -5.87 9.88 11.81
N ARG A 146 -5.21 10.09 12.97
CA ARG A 146 -5.27 9.13 14.08
C ARG A 146 -6.65 9.01 14.70
N ILE A 147 -7.41 10.09 14.81
CA ILE A 147 -8.82 10.02 15.26
C ILE A 147 -9.67 9.27 14.24
N GLY A 148 -9.40 9.44 12.93
CA GLY A 148 -10.05 8.64 11.88
C GLY A 148 -9.75 7.15 12.02
N LEU A 149 -8.50 6.82 12.28
CA LEU A 149 -8.11 5.43 12.53
C LEU A 149 -8.75 4.87 13.82
N ALA A 150 -8.81 5.68 14.91
CA ALA A 150 -9.52 5.30 16.13
C ALA A 150 -11.02 5.04 15.87
N GLN A 151 -11.66 5.85 15.03
CA GLN A 151 -13.06 5.66 14.63
C GLN A 151 -13.22 4.35 13.83
N ALA A 152 -12.33 4.06 12.88
CA ALA A 152 -12.35 2.81 12.13
C ALA A 152 -12.17 1.57 13.04
N LEU A 153 -11.40 1.70 14.12
CA LEU A 153 -11.12 0.63 15.08
C LEU A 153 -12.20 0.43 16.14
N LEU A 154 -13.10 1.40 16.32
CA LEU A 154 -14.01 1.48 17.47
C LEU A 154 -14.91 0.24 17.64
N ASN A 155 -15.33 -0.36 16.54
CA ASN A 155 -16.14 -1.58 16.53
C ASN A 155 -15.31 -2.87 16.54
N ASP A 156 -14.00 -2.81 16.77
CA ASP A 156 -13.06 -3.94 16.77
C ASP A 156 -13.16 -4.79 15.49
N PRO A 157 -12.97 -4.18 14.31
CA PRO A 157 -13.14 -4.87 13.05
C PRO A 157 -12.06 -5.94 12.83
N GLN A 158 -12.34 -6.92 11.97
CA GLN A 158 -11.38 -7.91 11.49
C GLN A 158 -10.56 -7.36 10.30
N ILE A 159 -11.20 -6.52 9.49
CA ILE A 159 -10.61 -5.92 8.28
C ILE A 159 -10.62 -4.40 8.42
N LEU A 160 -9.51 -3.76 8.08
CA LEU A 160 -9.39 -2.32 7.94
C LEU A 160 -9.18 -1.97 6.47
N ILE A 161 -10.02 -1.10 5.94
CA ILE A 161 -9.85 -0.50 4.61
C ILE A 161 -9.46 0.96 4.81
N LEU A 162 -8.28 1.33 4.37
CA LEU A 162 -7.68 2.63 4.62
C LEU A 162 -7.36 3.29 3.28
N ASP A 163 -8.07 4.38 2.97
CA ASP A 163 -7.88 5.12 1.73
C ASP A 163 -6.87 6.25 1.98
N GLU A 164 -5.67 6.14 1.40
CA GLU A 164 -4.58 7.09 1.49
C GLU A 164 -4.21 7.50 2.95
N PRO A 165 -3.91 6.55 3.86
CA PRO A 165 -3.79 6.85 5.30
C PRO A 165 -2.62 7.75 5.68
N THR A 166 -1.59 7.89 4.84
CA THR A 166 -0.36 8.65 5.10
C THR A 166 -0.25 9.95 4.30
N THR A 167 -1.15 10.16 3.34
CA THR A 167 -1.06 11.25 2.37
C THR A 167 -1.08 12.63 3.00
N GLY A 168 -0.04 13.42 2.65
CA GLY A 168 0.15 14.80 3.08
C GLY A 168 0.45 14.95 4.56
N LEU A 169 0.92 13.91 5.24
CA LEU A 169 1.50 13.97 6.58
C LEU A 169 2.98 14.31 6.51
N ASP A 170 3.48 14.93 7.58
CA ASP A 170 4.91 15.09 7.76
C ASP A 170 5.60 13.72 8.04
N PRO A 171 6.94 13.60 7.88
CA PRO A 171 7.65 12.32 8.03
C PRO A 171 7.47 11.66 9.40
N ILE A 172 7.35 12.45 10.47
CA ILE A 172 7.16 11.93 11.83
C ILE A 172 5.76 11.31 11.96
N ALA A 173 4.74 12.04 11.52
CA ALA A 173 3.36 11.56 11.56
C ALA A 173 3.15 10.34 10.66
N ARG A 174 3.81 10.26 9.49
CA ARG A 174 3.81 9.06 8.62
C ARG A 174 4.36 7.85 9.36
N LYS A 175 5.55 7.99 9.98
CA LYS A 175 6.15 6.91 10.75
C LYS A 175 5.21 6.42 11.86
N GLU A 176 4.62 7.35 12.62
CA GLU A 176 3.69 6.99 13.70
C GLU A 176 2.45 6.24 13.20
N ILE A 177 1.88 6.62 12.04
CA ILE A 177 0.79 5.87 11.42
C ILE A 177 1.27 4.48 11.00
N ARG A 178 2.43 4.35 10.34
CA ARG A 178 2.99 3.04 9.96
C ARG A 178 3.17 2.13 11.17
N ASP A 179 3.74 2.64 12.24
CA ASP A 179 3.96 1.86 13.47
C ASP A 179 2.62 1.35 14.05
N ILE A 180 1.55 2.16 14.00
CA ILE A 180 0.21 1.75 14.40
C ILE A 180 -0.32 0.65 13.48
N LEU A 181 -0.19 0.79 12.15
CA LEU A 181 -0.70 -0.18 11.18
C LEU A 181 0.04 -1.52 11.31
N ALA A 182 1.36 -1.50 11.46
CA ALA A 182 2.16 -2.70 11.71
C ALA A 182 1.71 -3.42 12.99
N ASN A 183 1.54 -2.68 14.10
CA ASN A 183 1.03 -3.24 15.34
C ASN A 183 -0.37 -3.87 15.20
N LEU A 184 -1.25 -3.28 14.39
CA LEU A 184 -2.59 -3.84 14.14
C LEU A 184 -2.53 -5.13 13.35
N ARG A 185 -1.64 -5.23 12.34
CA ARG A 185 -1.36 -6.49 11.64
C ARG A 185 -0.85 -7.56 12.59
N ASP A 186 0.12 -7.22 13.44
CA ASP A 186 0.72 -8.16 14.41
C ASP A 186 -0.31 -8.65 15.44
N GLN A 187 -1.39 -7.90 15.67
CA GLN A 187 -2.57 -8.33 16.44
C GLN A 187 -3.56 -9.20 15.63
N GLY A 188 -3.23 -9.55 14.38
CA GLY A 188 -4.04 -10.41 13.51
C GLY A 188 -5.12 -9.67 12.72
N LYS A 189 -5.10 -8.34 12.66
CA LYS A 189 -5.98 -7.56 11.78
C LYS A 189 -5.51 -7.67 10.34
N THR A 190 -6.45 -7.68 9.39
CA THR A 190 -6.15 -7.58 7.97
C THR A 190 -6.33 -6.15 7.51
N LEU A 191 -5.37 -5.61 6.77
CA LEU A 191 -5.40 -4.22 6.31
C LEU A 191 -5.34 -4.18 4.78
N LEU A 192 -6.28 -3.47 4.16
CA LEU A 192 -6.21 -3.05 2.76
C LEU A 192 -5.92 -1.56 2.74
N ILE A 193 -4.78 -1.18 2.18
CA ILE A 193 -4.32 0.21 2.13
C ILE A 193 -4.25 0.64 0.68
N SER A 194 -5.02 1.65 0.26
CA SER A 194 -4.72 2.33 -1.00
C SER A 194 -3.63 3.37 -0.79
N SER A 195 -2.69 3.47 -1.71
CA SER A 195 -1.67 4.51 -1.66
C SER A 195 -1.09 4.81 -3.05
N HIS A 196 -0.56 6.01 -3.20
CA HIS A 196 0.33 6.41 -4.27
C HIS A 196 1.74 6.73 -3.76
N GLU A 197 1.97 6.67 -2.45
CA GLU A 197 3.27 6.89 -1.79
C GLU A 197 4.03 5.55 -1.68
N LEU A 198 4.77 5.18 -2.72
CA LEU A 198 5.38 3.85 -2.89
C LEU A 198 6.37 3.49 -1.79
N LEU A 199 7.22 4.45 -1.36
CA LEU A 199 8.17 4.24 -0.27
C LEU A 199 7.49 3.86 1.05
N GLU A 200 6.35 4.52 1.37
CA GLU A 200 5.61 4.25 2.59
C GLU A 200 5.01 2.84 2.58
N VAL A 201 4.52 2.41 1.42
CA VAL A 201 3.95 1.08 1.20
C VAL A 201 5.03 0.00 1.30
N GLU A 202 6.19 0.21 0.67
CA GLU A 202 7.31 -0.75 0.70
C GLU A 202 7.76 -1.06 2.14
N LEU A 203 7.64 -0.08 3.04
CA LEU A 203 8.08 -0.24 4.44
C LEU A 203 7.14 -1.09 5.31
N ILE A 204 5.87 -1.26 4.94
CA ILE A 204 4.89 -1.91 5.84
C ILE A 204 4.08 -3.04 5.21
N SER A 205 4.04 -3.13 3.89
CA SER A 205 3.14 -4.08 3.22
C SER A 205 3.78 -5.46 3.09
N ASP A 206 2.97 -6.48 3.27
CA ASP A 206 3.37 -7.87 3.05
C ASP A 206 3.19 -8.24 1.57
N ARG A 207 2.08 -7.78 0.97
CA ARG A 207 1.75 -7.98 -0.45
C ARG A 207 1.23 -6.71 -1.09
N VAL A 208 1.40 -6.60 -2.39
CA VAL A 208 0.91 -5.48 -3.19
C VAL A 208 0.09 -5.94 -4.39
N GLY A 209 -0.82 -5.07 -4.82
CA GLY A 209 -1.51 -5.18 -6.10
C GLY A 209 -1.41 -3.87 -6.85
N ILE A 210 -0.93 -3.90 -8.09
CA ILE A 210 -0.78 -2.72 -8.96
C ILE A 210 -1.94 -2.69 -9.95
N LEU A 211 -2.75 -1.64 -9.84
CA LEU A 211 -3.92 -1.40 -10.69
C LEU A 211 -3.62 -0.31 -11.72
N SER A 212 -3.95 -0.57 -12.97
CA SER A 212 -3.91 0.40 -14.05
C SER A 212 -5.14 0.26 -14.94
N GLU A 213 -5.77 1.37 -15.31
CA GLU A 213 -6.94 1.42 -16.21
C GLU A 213 -8.08 0.43 -15.87
N GLY A 214 -8.29 0.20 -14.58
CA GLY A 214 -9.32 -0.72 -14.08
C GLY A 214 -8.92 -2.20 -14.07
N GLU A 215 -7.69 -2.53 -14.42
CA GLU A 215 -7.15 -3.90 -14.46
C GLU A 215 -6.03 -4.11 -13.45
N LEU A 216 -6.01 -5.26 -12.79
CA LEU A 216 -4.91 -5.67 -11.92
C LEU A 216 -3.75 -6.14 -12.79
N GLN A 217 -2.70 -5.34 -12.90
CA GLN A 217 -1.54 -5.64 -13.75
C GLN A 217 -0.60 -6.64 -13.09
N MET A 218 -0.47 -6.57 -11.77
CA MET A 218 0.41 -7.42 -10.98
C MET A 218 -0.07 -7.53 -9.54
N SER A 219 0.11 -8.68 -8.92
CA SER A 219 -0.09 -8.87 -7.47
C SER A 219 0.82 -9.98 -6.95
N GLY A 220 1.39 -9.80 -5.77
CA GLY A 220 2.27 -10.76 -5.12
C GLY A 220 2.85 -10.25 -3.81
N SER A 221 3.70 -11.06 -3.15
CA SER A 221 4.46 -10.61 -2.00
C SER A 221 5.55 -9.62 -2.43
N LEU A 222 5.84 -8.63 -1.58
CA LEU A 222 6.91 -7.66 -1.87
C LEU A 222 8.27 -8.35 -2.06
N ASP A 223 8.56 -9.35 -1.23
CA ASP A 223 9.83 -10.06 -1.32
C ASP A 223 9.98 -10.80 -2.66
N GLU A 224 8.92 -11.46 -3.16
CA GLU A 224 8.96 -12.11 -4.47
C GLU A 224 9.05 -11.12 -5.63
N LEU A 225 8.29 -10.03 -5.56
CA LEU A 225 8.19 -9.04 -6.64
C LEU A 225 9.43 -8.17 -6.77
N LEU A 226 10.09 -7.84 -5.63
CA LEU A 226 11.28 -6.99 -5.60
C LEU A 226 12.59 -7.78 -5.64
N THR A 227 12.54 -9.12 -5.54
CA THR A 227 13.72 -9.95 -5.70
C THR A 227 14.10 -10.04 -7.18
N ASN A 228 15.15 -9.32 -7.55
CA ASN A 228 15.73 -9.42 -8.89
C ASN A 228 16.85 -10.47 -8.88
N ARG A 229 17.06 -11.18 -10.00
CA ARG A 229 18.18 -12.13 -10.16
C ARG A 229 19.50 -11.45 -10.45
N GLU A 230 19.47 -10.14 -10.68
CA GLU A 230 20.66 -9.33 -10.91
C GLU A 230 21.48 -9.19 -9.63
N VAL A 231 22.79 -9.05 -9.78
CA VAL A 231 23.72 -8.89 -8.66
C VAL A 231 24.46 -7.57 -8.80
N MET A 232 24.59 -6.86 -7.68
CA MET A 232 25.40 -5.67 -7.57
C MET A 232 26.79 -6.03 -7.06
N ILE A 233 27.83 -5.62 -7.78
CA ILE A 233 29.23 -5.73 -7.36
C ILE A 233 29.74 -4.32 -7.12
N SER A 234 30.16 -4.03 -5.89
CA SER A 234 30.83 -2.76 -5.58
C SER A 234 32.34 -2.94 -5.64
N VAL A 235 32.99 -2.10 -6.43
CA VAL A 235 34.45 -2.03 -6.57
C VAL A 235 34.96 -0.64 -6.20
N VAL A 236 36.23 -0.55 -5.83
CA VAL A 236 36.91 0.72 -5.50
C VAL A 236 37.98 1.00 -6.54
N ASP A 237 38.25 2.30 -6.74
CA ASP A 237 39.36 2.81 -7.60
C ASP A 237 39.34 2.21 -9.01
N ALA A 238 38.16 2.05 -9.62
CA ALA A 238 38.02 1.46 -10.94
C ALA A 238 38.41 2.42 -12.06
N PRO A 239 39.49 2.12 -12.83
CA PRO A 239 39.88 2.92 -13.99
C PRO A 239 38.83 2.89 -15.09
N ALA A 240 38.70 4.00 -15.84
CA ALA A 240 37.72 4.09 -16.93
C ALA A 240 37.89 2.99 -18.00
N GLU A 241 39.15 2.59 -18.28
CA GLU A 241 39.45 1.51 -19.22
C GLU A 241 38.92 0.14 -18.75
N ALA A 242 39.07 -0.16 -17.45
CA ALA A 242 38.54 -1.37 -16.85
C ALA A 242 37.00 -1.40 -16.91
N LEU A 243 36.35 -0.28 -16.60
CA LEU A 243 34.91 -0.15 -16.70
C LEU A 243 34.40 -0.32 -18.14
N ALA A 244 35.10 0.20 -19.13
CA ALA A 244 34.76 0.04 -20.55
C ALA A 244 34.83 -1.44 -20.97
N LYS A 245 35.80 -2.22 -20.48
CA LYS A 245 35.90 -3.67 -20.75
C LYS A 245 34.77 -4.46 -20.11
N LEU A 246 34.38 -4.10 -18.86
CA LEU A 246 33.24 -4.70 -18.18
C LEU A 246 31.92 -4.38 -18.89
N ALA A 247 31.75 -3.13 -19.34
CA ALA A 247 30.58 -2.72 -20.11
C ALA A 247 30.46 -3.47 -21.44
N ALA A 248 31.56 -3.71 -22.14
CA ALA A 248 31.60 -4.52 -23.37
C ALA A 248 31.18 -5.98 -23.12
N ALA A 249 31.33 -6.50 -21.90
CA ALA A 249 30.89 -7.82 -21.49
C ALA A 249 29.44 -7.84 -20.94
N GLY A 250 28.70 -6.73 -20.99
CA GLY A 250 27.32 -6.62 -20.55
C GLY A 250 27.12 -6.18 -19.09
N ILE A 251 28.20 -5.95 -18.36
CA ILE A 251 28.12 -5.41 -16.96
C ILE A 251 27.90 -3.89 -17.03
N GLN A 252 26.86 -3.40 -16.39
CA GLN A 252 26.51 -1.97 -16.44
C GLN A 252 27.08 -1.22 -15.23
N VAL A 253 27.57 -0.01 -15.45
CA VAL A 253 27.93 0.91 -14.37
C VAL A 253 26.66 1.64 -13.97
N GLU A 254 26.17 1.42 -12.74
CA GLU A 254 24.91 1.98 -12.26
C GLU A 254 25.13 3.28 -11.47
N ASP A 255 26.18 3.31 -10.65
CA ASP A 255 26.49 4.51 -9.84
C ASP A 255 27.99 4.64 -9.63
N ARG A 256 28.43 5.89 -9.46
CA ARG A 256 29.81 6.23 -9.13
C ARG A 256 29.85 7.34 -8.09
N VAL A 257 30.25 6.98 -6.87
CA VAL A 257 30.36 7.92 -5.75
C VAL A 257 31.82 7.92 -5.27
N GLU A 258 32.49 9.06 -5.42
CA GLU A 258 33.90 9.20 -5.10
C GLU A 258 34.79 8.15 -5.82
N ASN A 259 35.37 7.24 -5.03
CA ASN A 259 36.24 6.16 -5.55
C ASN A 259 35.48 4.80 -5.64
N ARG A 260 34.18 4.77 -5.31
CA ARG A 260 33.33 3.55 -5.39
C ARG A 260 32.54 3.53 -6.68
N VAL A 261 32.48 2.35 -7.29
CA VAL A 261 31.67 2.11 -8.48
C VAL A 261 30.77 0.91 -8.23
N ALA A 262 29.48 1.10 -8.44
CA ALA A 262 28.48 0.05 -8.39
C ALA A 262 28.29 -0.53 -9.80
N LEU A 263 28.53 -1.82 -9.93
CA LEU A 263 28.43 -2.59 -11.17
C LEU A 263 27.20 -3.49 -11.09
N ARG A 264 26.31 -3.36 -12.06
CA ARG A 264 25.14 -4.22 -12.21
C ARG A 264 25.48 -5.39 -13.14
N VAL A 265 25.38 -6.59 -12.61
CA VAL A 265 25.53 -7.83 -13.35
C VAL A 265 24.14 -8.32 -13.75
N PRO A 266 23.79 -8.37 -15.05
CA PRO A 266 22.49 -8.81 -15.48
C PRO A 266 22.32 -10.33 -15.20
N ASP A 267 21.06 -10.78 -15.10
CA ASP A 267 20.70 -12.19 -14.88
C ASP A 267 21.18 -13.15 -16.01
N THR A 268 21.49 -12.59 -17.16
CA THR A 268 22.03 -13.31 -18.31
C THR A 268 23.51 -13.68 -18.17
N LEU A 269 24.22 -13.05 -17.22
CA LEU A 269 25.64 -13.29 -16.96
C LEU A 269 25.85 -14.00 -15.63
N ASN A 270 26.66 -15.05 -15.63
CA ASN A 270 27.00 -15.74 -14.38
C ASN A 270 27.85 -14.84 -13.47
N VAL A 271 27.44 -14.73 -12.20
CA VAL A 271 28.11 -13.89 -11.19
C VAL A 271 29.59 -14.24 -11.03
N TYR A 272 29.95 -15.53 -11.08
CA TYR A 272 31.35 -15.96 -10.99
C TYR A 272 32.18 -15.46 -12.18
N GLN A 273 31.61 -15.46 -13.39
CA GLN A 273 32.28 -14.88 -14.57
C GLN A 273 32.48 -13.37 -14.40
N ALA A 274 31.48 -12.65 -13.90
CA ALA A 274 31.60 -11.20 -13.62
C ALA A 274 32.71 -10.92 -12.59
N LEU A 275 32.82 -11.76 -11.54
CA LEU A 275 33.87 -11.65 -10.54
C LEU A 275 35.27 -11.93 -11.13
N GLU A 276 35.41 -12.93 -11.98
CA GLU A 276 36.66 -13.20 -12.69
C GLU A 276 37.07 -12.04 -13.59
N MET A 277 36.12 -11.42 -14.27
CA MET A 277 36.37 -10.22 -15.08
C MET A 277 36.83 -9.04 -14.20
N CYS A 278 36.22 -8.79 -13.07
CA CYS A 278 36.68 -7.79 -12.11
C CYS A 278 38.10 -8.07 -11.61
N ARG A 279 38.39 -9.34 -11.29
CA ARG A 279 39.73 -9.79 -10.86
C ARG A 279 40.76 -9.62 -11.97
N ALA A 280 40.44 -9.96 -13.21
CA ALA A 280 41.33 -9.80 -14.37
C ALA A 280 41.70 -8.32 -14.65
N GLN A 281 40.86 -7.38 -14.24
CA GLN A 281 41.14 -5.93 -14.29
C GLN A 281 41.75 -5.39 -12.98
N ASN A 282 42.15 -6.25 -12.03
CA ASN A 282 42.68 -5.90 -10.71
C ASN A 282 41.77 -4.91 -9.94
N LEU A 283 40.47 -5.03 -10.05
CA LEU A 283 39.51 -4.19 -9.33
C LEU A 283 39.33 -4.68 -7.89
N PRO A 284 39.63 -3.85 -6.87
CA PRO A 284 39.39 -4.24 -5.48
C PRO A 284 37.88 -4.37 -5.21
N LEU A 285 37.47 -5.57 -4.85
CA LEU A 285 36.09 -5.87 -4.54
C LEU A 285 35.76 -5.40 -3.13
N GLN A 286 34.67 -4.64 -2.98
CA GLN A 286 34.17 -4.17 -1.70
C GLN A 286 32.98 -5.01 -1.19
N SER A 287 32.00 -5.27 -2.05
CA SER A 287 30.84 -6.07 -1.68
C SER A 287 30.20 -6.73 -2.91
N ILE A 288 29.44 -7.79 -2.65
CA ILE A 288 28.56 -8.44 -3.61
C ILE A 288 27.22 -8.60 -2.91
N ALA A 289 26.15 -8.15 -3.54
CA ALA A 289 24.80 -8.27 -3.01
C ALA A 289 23.80 -8.52 -4.14
N PRO A 290 22.72 -9.27 -3.89
CA PRO A 290 21.58 -9.30 -4.81
C PRO A 290 21.06 -7.88 -5.03
N ARG A 291 20.74 -7.51 -6.27
CA ARG A 291 20.01 -6.27 -6.53
C ARG A 291 18.57 -6.46 -6.08
N ARG A 292 18.12 -5.60 -5.21
CA ARG A 292 16.70 -5.49 -4.86
C ARG A 292 16.12 -4.33 -5.65
N GLU A 293 15.18 -4.61 -6.53
CA GLU A 293 14.39 -3.58 -7.22
C GLU A 293 13.56 -2.82 -6.18
N THR A 294 13.43 -1.51 -6.29
CA THR A 294 12.52 -0.75 -5.44
C THR A 294 11.08 -0.91 -5.93
N LEU A 295 10.11 -0.70 -5.06
CA LEU A 295 8.70 -0.70 -5.46
C LEU A 295 8.40 0.38 -6.50
N GLU A 296 9.14 1.49 -6.49
CA GLU A 296 9.02 2.56 -7.47
C GLU A 296 9.48 2.11 -8.86
N GLU A 297 10.64 1.45 -8.98
CA GLU A 297 11.13 0.89 -10.24
C GLU A 297 10.15 -0.15 -10.79
N LEU A 298 9.67 -1.07 -9.94
CA LEU A 298 8.66 -2.06 -10.30
C LEU A 298 7.39 -1.40 -10.83
N PHE A 299 6.89 -0.40 -10.11
CA PHE A 299 5.67 0.33 -10.47
C PHE A 299 5.79 1.00 -11.84
N VAL A 300 6.87 1.75 -12.07
CA VAL A 300 7.13 2.42 -13.36
C VAL A 300 7.22 1.39 -14.49
N ARG A 301 7.90 0.28 -14.26
CA ARG A 301 8.03 -0.80 -15.25
C ARG A 301 6.67 -1.43 -15.61
N VAL A 302 5.84 -1.71 -14.60
CA VAL A 302 4.53 -2.35 -14.79
C VAL A 302 3.54 -1.40 -15.49
N ILE A 303 3.47 -0.14 -15.04
CA ILE A 303 2.58 0.85 -15.66
C ILE A 303 3.01 1.18 -17.09
N GLY A 304 4.31 1.42 -17.34
CA GLY A 304 4.81 1.69 -18.69
C GLY A 304 4.63 0.51 -19.68
N ALA A 305 4.60 -0.73 -19.18
CA ALA A 305 4.26 -1.89 -20.00
C ALA A 305 2.74 -1.98 -20.30
N ALA A 306 1.89 -1.56 -19.36
CA ALA A 306 0.44 -1.52 -19.53
C ALA A 306 0.03 -0.46 -20.58
N GLU A 307 0.58 0.74 -20.52
CA GLU A 307 0.31 1.83 -21.47
C GLU A 307 0.68 1.46 -22.92
N LYS A 308 1.79 0.72 -23.11
CA LYS A 308 2.20 0.23 -24.44
C LYS A 308 1.28 -0.85 -25.02
N LYS A 309 0.53 -1.57 -24.20
CA LYS A 309 -0.45 -2.58 -24.65
C LYS A 309 -1.80 -1.98 -25.01
N GLY A 310 -2.12 -0.78 -24.48
CA GLY A 310 -3.36 -0.06 -24.72
C GLY A 310 -3.31 0.90 -25.93
N SER A 311 -2.12 1.18 -26.48
CA SER A 311 -1.89 1.99 -27.68
C SER A 311 -1.79 1.12 -28.92
#